data_1f04e001c79c9aacfda40e4512d2bb04
#
_entry.id   1f04e001c79c9aacfda40e4512d2bb04
#
_cell.length_a   1.000
_cell.length_b   1.000
_cell.length_c   1.000
_cell.angle_alpha   90.00
_cell.angle_beta   90.00
_cell.angle_gamma   90.00
#
_symmetry.space_group_name_H-M   'P 1'
#
loop_
_entity.id
_entity.type
_entity.pdbx_description
1 polymer ?
#
loop_
_entity_poly.entity_id
_entity_poly.type
_entity_poly.pdbx_seq_one_letter_code
_entity_poly.pdbx_strand_id
1 'polypeptide(L)'
;VRGGAGGVGGAGGAAGAVTTITHASFNDPHGVAVNPGGNVYVTNFGSGTVSVINPATNTVTGSPITIGNGPSGVAVSPVTGLVFVTNFDSNTVSVIDPTTNTVTGSPITVGTAPTGVAVNPVTGEVYVTNFAGDTVSVIS
;
A
#
# COMPACT_ATOMS: atom_id res chain seq x y z
N VAL A 1 -14.08 14.90 7.84
CA VAL A 1 -13.82 15.07 7.86
C VAL A 1 -13.74 14.74 7.95
N ARG A 2 -14.18 14.61 8.08
CA ARG A 2 -13.83 14.57 8.12
C ARG A 2 -14.04 14.15 8.40
N GLY A 3 -14.37 13.90 8.95
CA GLY A 3 -14.44 13.87 9.26
C GLY A 3 -14.71 13.40 9.65
N GLY A 4 -15.24 13.16 9.91
CA GLY A 4 -15.31 13.22 10.18
C GLY A 4 -15.52 12.79 10.56
N ALA A 5 -15.91 12.56 10.85
CA ALA A 5 -15.88 12.53 11.27
C ALA A 5 -15.97 12.49 11.41
N GLY A 6 -16.36 12.20 11.60
CA GLY A 6 -16.21 12.57 11.77
C GLY A 6 -16.26 12.39 11.89
N GLY A 7 -16.53 12.13 12.08
CA GLY A 7 -16.25 12.49 12.22
C GLY A 7 -16.11 12.24 12.34
N VAL A 8 -16.47 11.90 12.59
CA VAL A 8 -16.09 12.12 12.64
C VAL A 8 -15.68 12.02 12.36
N GLY A 9 -15.89 11.48 12.43
CA GLY A 9 -15.19 11.85 12.17
C GLY A 9 -14.65 11.85 11.88
N GLY A 10 -14.56 11.51 11.82
CA GLY A 10 -13.86 11.99 11.59
C GLY A 10 -13.35 12.21 11.45
N ALA A 11 -13.35 11.98 11.61
CA ALA A 11 -12.83 12.47 11.72
C ALA A 11 -12.45 12.77 11.80
N GLY A 12 -12.70 12.55 10.66
CA GLY A 12 -11.73 13.32 11.23
C GLY A 12 -11.76 13.42 12.70
N GLY A 13 -11.77 12.84 13.27
CA GLY A 13 -11.73 12.97 14.69
C GLY A 13 -11.01 14.21 15.19
N ALA A 14 -10.82 14.34 16.44
CA ALA A 14 -10.05 15.41 17.03
C ALA A 14 -8.61 15.32 16.57
N ALA A 15 -8.03 16.45 16.21
CA ALA A 15 -6.64 16.50 15.79
C ALA A 15 -5.74 15.99 16.92
N GLY A 16 -4.86 15.06 16.60
CA GLY A 16 -3.91 14.50 17.54
C GLY A 16 -4.40 13.31 18.35
N ALA A 17 -5.68 12.90 18.20
CA ALA A 17 -6.15 11.66 18.81
C ALA A 17 -5.55 10.45 18.06
N VAL A 18 -5.04 9.47 18.83
CA VAL A 18 -4.37 8.30 18.25
C VAL A 18 -5.05 7.03 18.73
N THR A 19 -5.41 6.18 17.77
CA THR A 19 -5.84 4.80 18.03
C THR A 19 -4.77 3.86 17.49
N THR A 20 -4.36 2.88 18.27
CA THR A 20 -3.33 1.93 17.86
C THR A 20 -3.95 0.61 17.45
N ILE A 21 -3.58 0.12 16.28
CA ILE A 21 -3.99 -1.20 15.79
C ILE A 21 -2.82 -2.14 15.96
N THR A 22 -3.04 -3.27 16.63
CA THR A 22 -2.04 -4.33 16.77
C THR A 22 -2.55 -5.60 16.13
N HIS A 23 -1.65 -6.34 15.46
CA HIS A 23 -2.02 -7.62 14.85
C HIS A 23 -0.76 -8.44 14.62
N ALA A 24 -0.88 -9.78 14.72
CA ALA A 24 0.26 -10.68 14.54
C ALA A 24 0.86 -10.62 13.13
N SER A 25 0.09 -10.21 12.12
CA SER A 25 0.59 -10.11 10.74
C SER A 25 1.52 -8.92 10.53
N PHE A 26 1.49 -7.91 11.39
CA PHE A 26 2.39 -6.76 11.24
C PHE A 26 3.81 -7.20 11.60
N ASN A 27 4.69 -7.07 10.62
CA ASN A 27 6.09 -7.46 10.77
C ASN A 27 6.93 -6.40 10.05
N ASP A 28 7.55 -5.53 10.83
CA ASP A 28 8.31 -4.41 10.29
C ASP A 28 7.47 -3.60 9.30
N PRO A 29 6.27 -3.13 9.70
CA PRO A 29 5.39 -2.42 8.78
C PRO A 29 6.05 -1.13 8.30
N HIS A 30 5.97 -0.88 7.01
CA HIS A 30 6.73 0.20 6.36
C HIS A 30 5.83 1.20 5.64
N GLY A 31 5.05 0.74 4.66
CA GLY A 31 4.19 1.59 3.86
C GLY A 31 2.72 1.38 4.17
N VAL A 32 1.94 2.42 3.95
CA VAL A 32 0.48 2.36 4.14
C VAL A 32 -0.20 3.17 3.05
N ALA A 33 -1.30 2.63 2.50
CA ALA A 33 -2.10 3.32 1.51
C ALA A 33 -3.57 2.99 1.70
N VAL A 34 -4.43 3.92 1.33
CA VAL A 34 -5.88 3.78 1.45
C VAL A 34 -6.49 3.68 0.06
N ASN A 35 -7.32 2.65 -0.14
CA ASN A 35 -8.18 2.57 -1.30
C ASN A 35 -9.46 3.33 -0.95
N PRO A 36 -9.72 4.49 -1.60
CA PRO A 36 -10.91 5.28 -1.27
C PRO A 36 -12.19 4.44 -1.40
N GLY A 37 -13.00 4.44 -0.34
CA GLY A 37 -14.20 3.61 -0.27
C GLY A 37 -13.93 2.13 -0.04
N GLY A 38 -12.69 1.74 0.19
CA GLY A 38 -12.29 0.34 0.38
C GLY A 38 -11.35 0.17 1.56
N ASN A 39 -10.43 -0.77 1.42
CA ASN A 39 -9.53 -1.17 2.50
C ASN A 39 -8.25 -0.34 2.56
N VAL A 40 -7.54 -0.52 3.66
CA VAL A 40 -6.20 0.05 3.88
C VAL A 40 -5.17 -1.07 3.74
N TYR A 41 -4.08 -0.80 3.04
CA TYR A 41 -3.03 -1.79 2.75
C TYR A 41 -1.75 -1.37 3.46
N VAL A 42 -1.15 -2.31 4.19
CA VAL A 42 0.09 -2.08 4.96
C VAL A 42 1.14 -3.10 4.52
N THR A 43 2.29 -2.61 4.08
CA THR A 43 3.40 -3.49 3.70
C THR A 43 4.15 -3.95 4.93
N ASN A 44 4.46 -5.24 4.99
CA ASN A 44 5.24 -5.86 6.06
C ASN A 44 6.61 -6.23 5.50
N PHE A 45 7.57 -5.34 5.66
CA PHE A 45 8.91 -5.50 5.11
C PHE A 45 9.57 -6.80 5.59
N GLY A 46 9.40 -7.11 6.87
CA GLY A 46 10.08 -8.25 7.49
C GLY A 46 9.53 -9.62 7.11
N SER A 47 8.29 -9.69 6.60
CA SER A 47 7.65 -10.98 6.26
C SER A 47 7.31 -11.13 4.79
N GLY A 48 7.53 -10.11 3.96
CA GLY A 48 7.21 -10.19 2.54
C GLY A 48 5.71 -10.22 2.25
N THR A 49 4.89 -9.62 3.10
CA THR A 49 3.43 -9.66 2.99
C THR A 49 2.82 -8.27 3.04
N VAL A 50 1.55 -8.20 2.69
CA VAL A 50 0.71 -7.01 2.86
C VAL A 50 -0.47 -7.38 3.73
N SER A 51 -0.68 -6.63 4.81
CA SER A 51 -1.87 -6.77 5.65
C SER A 51 -2.96 -5.83 5.16
N VAL A 52 -4.21 -6.27 5.28
CA VAL A 52 -5.38 -5.51 4.86
C VAL A 52 -6.19 -5.12 6.08
N ILE A 53 -6.50 -3.83 6.20
CA ILE A 53 -7.28 -3.30 7.32
C ILE A 53 -8.64 -2.84 6.79
N ASN A 54 -9.70 -3.24 7.51
CA ASN A 54 -11.03 -2.72 7.28
C ASN A 54 -11.17 -1.39 8.01
N PRO A 55 -11.33 -0.25 7.31
CA PRO A 55 -11.37 1.05 7.97
C PRO A 55 -12.66 1.30 8.76
N ALA A 56 -13.73 0.55 8.47
CA ALA A 56 -14.97 0.68 9.23
C ALA A 56 -14.82 0.21 10.68
N THR A 57 -13.94 -0.77 10.91
CA THR A 57 -13.72 -1.37 12.23
C THR A 57 -12.32 -1.15 12.75
N ASN A 58 -11.39 -0.67 11.91
CA ASN A 58 -9.97 -0.56 12.21
C ASN A 58 -9.36 -1.89 12.66
N THR A 59 -9.75 -2.96 11.99
CA THR A 59 -9.23 -4.31 12.28
C THR A 59 -8.63 -4.92 11.02
N VAL A 60 -7.60 -5.77 11.21
CA VAL A 60 -7.02 -6.54 10.10
C VAL A 60 -8.04 -7.59 9.66
N THR A 61 -8.22 -7.71 8.35
CA THR A 61 -9.17 -8.63 7.75
C THR A 61 -8.44 -9.60 6.82
N GLY A 62 -8.84 -10.85 6.88
CA GLY A 62 -8.29 -11.91 6.05
C GLY A 62 -6.85 -12.26 6.39
N SER A 63 -6.27 -13.13 5.59
CA SER A 63 -4.86 -13.53 5.72
C SER A 63 -3.96 -12.51 5.02
N PRO A 64 -2.71 -12.35 5.48
CA PRO A 64 -1.77 -11.48 4.77
C PRO A 64 -1.56 -11.94 3.33
N ILE A 65 -1.38 -10.99 2.43
CA ILE A 65 -1.12 -11.26 1.01
C ILE A 65 0.38 -11.45 0.85
N THR A 66 0.81 -12.61 0.35
CA THR A 66 2.22 -12.84 0.04
C THR A 66 2.59 -12.06 -1.21
N ILE A 67 3.63 -11.23 -1.12
CA ILE A 67 3.99 -10.30 -2.19
C ILE A 67 5.34 -10.66 -2.80
N GLY A 68 6.41 -10.30 -2.16
CA GLY A 68 7.77 -10.44 -2.66
C GLY A 68 8.74 -10.15 -1.54
N ASN A 69 9.97 -9.85 -1.89
CA ASN A 69 11.01 -9.64 -0.89
C ASN A 69 11.14 -8.16 -0.54
N GLY A 70 10.94 -7.85 0.73
CA GLY A 70 11.09 -6.50 1.26
C GLY A 70 10.08 -5.51 0.71
N PRO A 71 8.77 -5.78 0.80
CA PRO A 71 7.79 -4.80 0.36
C PRO A 71 7.91 -3.54 1.20
N SER A 72 8.05 -2.40 0.53
CA SER A 72 8.31 -1.12 1.19
C SER A 72 7.21 -0.11 0.93
N GLY A 73 7.10 0.43 -0.27
CA GLY A 73 6.08 1.41 -0.61
C GLY A 73 4.82 0.76 -1.14
N VAL A 74 3.70 1.44 -0.98
CA VAL A 74 2.41 0.99 -1.51
C VAL A 74 1.60 2.21 -1.92
N ALA A 75 0.91 2.11 -3.06
CA ALA A 75 0.02 3.15 -3.54
C ALA A 75 -1.17 2.54 -4.29
N VAL A 76 -2.30 3.23 -4.26
CA VAL A 76 -3.52 2.80 -4.94
C VAL A 76 -3.79 3.71 -6.11
N SER A 77 -4.10 3.12 -7.26
CA SER A 77 -4.52 3.90 -8.43
C SER A 77 -6.02 4.20 -8.35
N PRO A 78 -6.43 5.47 -8.29
CA PRO A 78 -7.85 5.80 -8.34
C PRO A 78 -8.45 5.60 -9.74
N VAL A 79 -7.60 5.44 -10.76
CA VAL A 79 -8.04 5.23 -12.14
C VAL A 79 -8.43 3.78 -12.37
N THR A 80 -7.60 2.84 -11.91
CA THR A 80 -7.82 1.40 -12.14
C THR A 80 -8.29 0.65 -10.90
N GLY A 81 -8.11 1.24 -9.71
CA GLY A 81 -8.35 0.58 -8.43
C GLY A 81 -7.23 -0.35 -7.99
N LEU A 82 -6.23 -0.59 -8.83
CA LEU A 82 -5.15 -1.52 -8.52
C LEU A 82 -4.21 -0.95 -7.46
N VAL A 83 -3.61 -1.85 -6.69
CA VAL A 83 -2.67 -1.52 -5.61
C VAL A 83 -1.27 -1.93 -6.05
N PHE A 84 -0.33 -0.98 -5.97
CA PHE A 84 1.06 -1.17 -6.41
C PHE A 84 1.97 -1.21 -5.20
N VAL A 85 2.80 -2.24 -5.10
CA VAL A 85 3.71 -2.49 -3.98
C VAL A 85 5.13 -2.61 -4.50
N THR A 86 6.04 -1.80 -3.99
CA THR A 86 7.46 -1.91 -4.34
C THR A 86 8.13 -2.98 -3.50
N ASN A 87 8.87 -3.86 -4.15
CA ASN A 87 9.64 -4.94 -3.50
C ASN A 87 11.11 -4.55 -3.52
N PHE A 88 11.58 -3.99 -2.41
CA PHE A 88 12.91 -3.40 -2.27
C PHE A 88 14.03 -4.39 -2.61
N ASP A 89 13.93 -5.62 -2.11
CA ASP A 89 15.00 -6.61 -2.26
C ASP A 89 14.95 -7.39 -3.58
N SER A 90 13.86 -7.28 -4.34
CA SER A 90 13.73 -8.00 -5.61
C SER A 90 13.66 -7.09 -6.83
N ASN A 91 13.74 -5.78 -6.66
CA ASN A 91 13.75 -4.79 -7.74
C ASN A 91 12.53 -4.88 -8.65
N THR A 92 11.38 -5.13 -8.04
CA THR A 92 10.13 -5.29 -8.77
C THR A 92 9.00 -4.52 -8.10
N VAL A 93 7.89 -4.40 -8.83
CA VAL A 93 6.61 -3.91 -8.31
C VAL A 93 5.58 -5.00 -8.50
N SER A 94 4.90 -5.37 -7.42
CA SER A 94 3.77 -6.29 -7.47
C SER A 94 2.47 -5.51 -7.52
N VAL A 95 1.48 -6.08 -8.19
CA VAL A 95 0.16 -5.48 -8.37
C VAL A 95 -0.87 -6.34 -7.66
N ILE A 96 -1.69 -5.72 -6.79
CA ILE A 96 -2.78 -6.40 -6.09
C ILE A 96 -4.10 -5.95 -6.68
N ASP A 97 -4.97 -6.91 -6.97
CA ASP A 97 -6.37 -6.64 -7.30
C ASP A 97 -7.15 -6.51 -6.00
N PRO A 98 -7.71 -5.32 -5.68
CA PRO A 98 -8.41 -5.12 -4.42
C PRO A 98 -9.75 -5.82 -4.33
N THR A 99 -10.33 -6.27 -5.44
CA THR A 99 -11.60 -7.01 -5.41
C THR A 99 -11.43 -8.43 -4.88
N THR A 100 -10.25 -9.02 -5.08
CA THR A 100 -9.93 -10.38 -4.63
C THR A 100 -8.85 -10.40 -3.55
N ASN A 101 -8.14 -9.27 -3.35
CA ASN A 101 -6.97 -9.16 -2.47
C ASN A 101 -5.90 -10.19 -2.82
N THR A 102 -5.66 -10.36 -4.12
CA THR A 102 -4.62 -11.27 -4.63
C THR A 102 -3.70 -10.53 -5.58
N VAL A 103 -2.47 -11.02 -5.68
CA VAL A 103 -1.52 -10.52 -6.67
C VAL A 103 -2.00 -10.88 -8.06
N THR A 104 -1.98 -9.92 -8.97
CA THR A 104 -2.37 -10.12 -10.36
C THR A 104 -1.19 -9.85 -11.28
N GLY A 105 -1.03 -10.72 -12.27
CA GLY A 105 0.07 -10.64 -13.24
C GLY A 105 1.43 -10.97 -12.64
N SER A 106 2.45 -10.85 -13.47
CA SER A 106 3.84 -11.05 -13.04
C SER A 106 4.40 -9.77 -12.43
N PRO A 107 5.38 -9.87 -11.52
CA PRO A 107 6.04 -8.67 -11.00
C PRO A 107 6.66 -7.85 -12.13
N ILE A 108 6.57 -6.54 -12.00
CA ILE A 108 7.10 -5.59 -12.99
C ILE A 108 8.52 -5.23 -12.59
N THR A 109 9.49 -5.48 -13.44
CA THR A 109 10.88 -5.12 -13.18
C THR A 109 11.06 -3.60 -13.25
N VAL A 110 11.68 -3.03 -12.23
CA VAL A 110 12.02 -1.61 -12.16
C VAL A 110 13.52 -1.46 -11.90
N GLY A 111 13.94 -0.34 -11.33
CA GLY A 111 15.36 -0.15 -11.00
C GLY A 111 15.76 -0.80 -9.67
N THR A 112 16.91 -0.41 -9.15
CA THR A 112 17.48 -1.05 -7.96
C THR A 112 16.95 -0.45 -6.68
N ALA A 113 16.49 -1.30 -5.77
CA ALA A 113 15.95 -0.95 -4.45
C ALA A 113 14.78 0.02 -4.56
N PRO A 114 13.68 -0.37 -5.20
CA PRO A 114 12.51 0.49 -5.29
C PRO A 114 11.91 0.71 -3.91
N THR A 115 11.60 1.97 -3.58
CA THR A 115 11.07 2.35 -2.26
C THR A 115 9.75 3.10 -2.36
N GLY A 116 9.77 4.34 -2.84
CA GLY A 116 8.58 5.16 -2.95
C GLY A 116 7.78 4.82 -4.19
N VAL A 117 6.47 4.95 -4.09
CA VAL A 117 5.57 4.76 -5.21
C VAL A 117 4.41 5.75 -5.10
N ALA A 118 4.06 6.36 -6.22
CA ALA A 118 2.93 7.27 -6.31
C ALA A 118 2.23 7.09 -7.65
N VAL A 119 0.95 7.37 -7.68
CA VAL A 119 0.13 7.22 -8.89
C VAL A 119 -0.38 8.60 -9.31
N ASN A 120 -0.26 8.91 -10.59
CA ASN A 120 -0.90 10.09 -11.15
C ASN A 120 -2.41 9.84 -11.18
N PRO A 121 -3.21 10.60 -10.44
CA PRO A 121 -4.65 10.30 -10.33
C PRO A 121 -5.44 10.60 -11.61
N VAL A 122 -4.83 11.30 -12.56
CA VAL A 122 -5.49 11.65 -13.83
C VAL A 122 -5.17 10.61 -14.91
N THR A 123 -3.89 10.23 -15.04
CA THR A 123 -3.43 9.36 -16.12
C THR A 123 -3.35 7.89 -15.71
N GLY A 124 -3.21 7.62 -14.43
CA GLY A 124 -2.99 6.26 -13.92
C GLY A 124 -1.54 5.80 -14.00
N GLU A 125 -0.64 6.64 -14.52
CA GLU A 125 0.79 6.30 -14.54
C GLU A 125 1.34 6.17 -13.12
N VAL A 126 2.23 5.21 -12.92
CA VAL A 126 2.81 4.89 -11.62
C VAL A 126 4.29 5.28 -11.64
N TYR A 127 4.71 6.04 -10.65
CA TYR A 127 6.09 6.52 -10.50
C TYR A 127 6.73 5.81 -9.32
N VAL A 128 7.92 5.26 -9.53
CA VAL A 128 8.65 4.47 -8.55
C VAL A 128 10.05 5.03 -8.39
N THR A 129 10.43 5.37 -7.16
CA THR A 129 11.81 5.78 -6.88
C THR A 129 12.66 4.54 -6.66
N ASN A 130 13.81 4.48 -7.34
CA ASN A 130 14.76 3.39 -7.21
C ASN A 130 15.94 3.92 -6.39
N PHE A 131 15.91 3.63 -5.08
CA PHE A 131 16.78 4.25 -4.09
C PHE A 131 18.26 4.05 -4.40
N ALA A 132 18.68 2.80 -4.65
CA ALA A 132 20.08 2.50 -4.91
C ALA A 132 20.48 2.72 -6.36
N GLY A 133 19.53 2.80 -7.27
CA GLY A 133 19.80 3.02 -8.69
C GLY A 133 19.83 4.48 -9.09
N ASP A 134 19.51 5.39 -8.20
CA ASP A 134 19.47 6.85 -8.47
C ASP A 134 18.58 7.18 -9.68
N THR A 135 17.47 6.46 -9.84
CA THR A 135 16.53 6.63 -10.96
C THR A 135 15.10 6.63 -10.50
N VAL A 136 14.23 7.01 -11.42
CA VAL A 136 12.76 6.89 -11.24
C VAL A 136 12.23 6.08 -12.42
N SER A 137 11.46 5.04 -12.12
CA SER A 137 10.75 4.26 -13.15
C SER A 137 9.33 4.76 -13.29
N VAL A 138 8.81 4.73 -14.51
CA VAL A 138 7.41 5.06 -14.82
C VAL A 138 6.75 3.83 -15.40
N ILE A 139 5.66 3.41 -14.79
CA ILE A 139 4.84 2.27 -15.26
C ILE A 139 3.59 2.85 -15.91
N SER A 140 3.38 2.51 -17.16
CA SER A 140 2.21 2.98 -17.92
C SER A 140 1.13 1.92 -17.98
#